data_4106052ca7d9ac4f404a55e1b6438f43
#
_entry.id   4106052ca7d9ac4f404a55e1b6438f43
#
_cell.length_a   1.000
_cell.length_b   1.000
_cell.length_c   1.000
_cell.angle_alpha   90.00
_cell.angle_beta   90.00
_cell.angle_gamma   90.00
#
_symmetry.space_group_name_H-M   'P 1'
#
loop_
_entity.id
_entity.type
_entity.pdbx_description
1 polymer ?
#
loop_
_entity_poly.entity_id
_entity_poly.type
_entity_poly.pdbx_seq_one_letter_code
_entity_poly.pdbx_strand_id
1 'polypeptide(L)'
;MTQPSPPEVPVSPIPTPSPEREPGAIARLTRGLRGLPAAPRWWGPGCGGMAGWLLNLPAGAPPSVDLTPRFHALLARVRDGEPVLPVEAWRHQYVLVRGMLGDELPGYLLDNVQRLERRGLDVREAPVDTEGLLLDNVAVLREALLDAAHFGRSVVLVGHSKGGVECTAVLALYPELRRVVRAVVTLQAPYGGSPIAHDLSTTPEMRRLIDFAFPLLFHGVSRSVEELSYTKRMEFIRRHPYPTDIPTVALATSRLSRLSSLYALQRYLDERYQYASDGMVTALDAEVPGAGMVRLSDMDHAEAALRAFPGFSRYHPGDLTEVMVALALEPR
;
A
#
# COMPACT_ATOMS: atom_id res chain seq x y z
N MET A 1 -1.47 -23.80 75.24
CA MET A 1 -0.65 -23.75 74.02
C MET A 1 -1.54 -23.19 72.91
N THR A 2 -1.47 -21.87 72.71
CA THR A 2 -2.23 -21.15 71.69
C THR A 2 -1.39 -21.08 70.42
N GLN A 3 -1.93 -21.58 69.29
CA GLN A 3 -1.26 -21.50 67.98
C GLN A 3 -1.23 -20.04 67.51
N PRO A 4 -0.15 -19.58 66.87
CA PRO A 4 -0.08 -18.27 66.29
C PRO A 4 -0.89 -18.19 65.00
N SER A 5 -1.59 -17.04 64.80
CA SER A 5 -2.32 -16.75 63.58
C SER A 5 -1.39 -16.62 62.36
N PRO A 6 -1.83 -17.00 61.15
CA PRO A 6 -1.04 -16.84 59.92
C PRO A 6 -0.86 -15.35 59.56
N PRO A 7 0.26 -15.02 58.90
CA PRO A 7 0.53 -13.62 58.50
C PRO A 7 -0.44 -13.14 57.40
N GLU A 8 -0.95 -11.93 57.57
CA GLU A 8 -1.73 -11.25 56.55
C GLU A 8 -0.89 -10.98 55.29
N VAL A 9 -1.39 -11.47 54.16
CA VAL A 9 -0.81 -11.19 52.83
C VAL A 9 -1.24 -9.78 52.43
N PRO A 10 -0.32 -8.88 52.06
CA PRO A 10 -0.69 -7.54 51.61
C PRO A 10 -1.43 -7.62 50.26
N VAL A 11 -2.67 -7.12 50.27
CA VAL A 11 -3.48 -6.97 49.02
C VAL A 11 -2.89 -5.84 48.23
N SER A 12 -2.32 -6.17 47.07
CA SER A 12 -1.86 -5.15 46.08
C SER A 12 -3.04 -4.31 45.62
N PRO A 13 -2.88 -2.99 45.50
CA PRO A 13 -3.95 -2.12 45.03
C PRO A 13 -4.34 -2.48 43.60
N ILE A 14 -5.63 -2.55 43.35
CA ILE A 14 -6.23 -2.73 42.02
C ILE A 14 -5.70 -1.59 41.12
N PRO A 15 -5.09 -1.88 39.95
CA PRO A 15 -4.63 -0.83 39.07
C PRO A 15 -5.83 0.02 38.63
N THR A 16 -5.72 1.32 38.82
CA THR A 16 -6.65 2.29 38.26
C THR A 16 -6.69 2.15 36.75
N PRO A 17 -7.86 2.19 36.10
CA PRO A 17 -7.96 2.12 34.66
C PRO A 17 -7.11 3.24 34.04
N SER A 18 -6.24 2.88 33.13
CA SER A 18 -5.45 3.82 32.33
C SER A 18 -6.38 4.83 31.68
N PRO A 19 -5.99 6.10 31.54
CA PRO A 19 -6.79 7.08 30.80
C PRO A 19 -7.09 6.52 29.42
N GLU A 20 -8.36 6.63 28.99
CA GLU A 20 -8.81 6.18 27.68
C GLU A 20 -7.84 6.71 26.62
N ARG A 21 -7.18 5.81 25.90
CA ARG A 21 -6.31 6.19 24.79
C ARG A 21 -7.16 6.98 23.81
N GLU A 22 -6.72 8.18 23.46
CA GLU A 22 -7.36 8.93 22.39
C GLU A 22 -7.56 8.06 21.15
N PRO A 23 -8.71 8.16 20.50
CA PRO A 23 -8.98 7.34 19.30
C PRO A 23 -7.89 7.60 18.25
N GLY A 24 -7.28 6.54 17.75
CA GLY A 24 -6.22 6.62 16.76
C GLY A 24 -6.64 7.40 15.50
N ALA A 25 -5.68 7.80 14.68
CA ALA A 25 -5.91 8.59 13.46
C ALA A 25 -7.00 8.00 12.55
N ILE A 26 -7.00 6.68 12.36
CA ILE A 26 -8.02 5.95 11.58
C ILE A 26 -9.42 6.12 12.18
N ALA A 27 -9.56 6.03 13.52
CA ALA A 27 -10.86 6.20 14.17
C ALA A 27 -11.37 7.64 14.08
N ARG A 28 -10.49 8.63 14.02
CA ARG A 28 -10.85 10.04 13.77
C ARG A 28 -11.28 10.24 12.33
N LEU A 29 -10.55 9.69 11.36
CA LEU A 29 -10.88 9.70 9.93
C LEU A 29 -12.26 9.09 9.68
N THR A 30 -12.52 7.88 10.22
CA THR A 30 -13.82 7.20 10.06
C THR A 30 -14.98 7.95 10.70
N ARG A 31 -14.75 8.68 11.80
CA ARG A 31 -15.76 9.53 12.43
C ARG A 31 -16.11 10.72 11.54
N GLY A 32 -15.10 11.36 10.90
CA GLY A 32 -15.30 12.46 9.96
C GLY A 32 -16.04 12.06 8.70
N LEU A 33 -15.81 10.82 8.22
CA LEU A 33 -16.49 10.28 7.02
C LEU A 33 -17.96 9.90 7.28
N ARG A 34 -18.38 9.72 8.55
CA ARG A 34 -19.77 9.45 8.91
C ARG A 34 -20.62 10.70 8.65
N GLY A 35 -21.62 10.56 7.80
CA GLY A 35 -22.55 11.64 7.47
C GLY A 35 -22.28 12.37 6.18
N LEU A 36 -21.27 11.98 5.42
CA LEU A 36 -21.14 12.47 4.04
C LEU A 36 -22.36 11.99 3.23
N PRO A 37 -22.94 12.87 2.38
CA PRO A 37 -24.02 12.47 1.50
C PRO A 37 -23.54 11.38 0.54
N ALA A 38 -24.48 10.55 0.07
CA ALA A 38 -24.20 9.57 -0.98
C ALA A 38 -23.50 10.26 -2.17
N ALA A 39 -22.52 9.58 -2.78
CA ALA A 39 -21.87 10.11 -3.97
C ALA A 39 -22.94 10.38 -5.05
N PRO A 40 -22.86 11.51 -5.74
CA PRO A 40 -23.74 11.76 -6.88
C PRO A 40 -23.66 10.59 -7.86
N ARG A 41 -24.79 10.17 -8.45
CA ARG A 41 -24.82 9.02 -9.39
C ARG A 41 -23.88 9.18 -10.60
N TRP A 42 -23.56 10.41 -10.98
CA TRP A 42 -22.59 10.73 -12.04
C TRP A 42 -21.12 10.61 -11.59
N TRP A 43 -20.88 10.34 -10.32
CA TRP A 43 -19.55 10.12 -9.71
C TRP A 43 -19.19 8.62 -9.62
N GLY A 44 -19.78 7.84 -10.43
CA GLY A 44 -19.50 6.42 -10.53
C GLY A 44 -18.36 6.12 -11.51
N PRO A 45 -18.02 4.84 -11.66
CA PRO A 45 -17.12 4.36 -12.70
C PRO A 45 -17.63 4.83 -14.06
N GLY A 46 -16.78 5.49 -14.83
CA GLY A 46 -17.10 6.00 -16.14
C GLY A 46 -17.27 7.53 -16.24
N CYS A 47 -17.41 8.26 -15.14
CA CYS A 47 -17.62 9.73 -15.15
C CYS A 47 -16.46 10.54 -14.56
N GLY A 48 -15.23 10.08 -14.67
CA GLY A 48 -14.05 10.76 -14.11
C GLY A 48 -13.63 10.22 -12.73
N GLY A 49 -14.31 9.21 -12.23
CA GLY A 49 -13.95 8.45 -11.05
C GLY A 49 -13.00 7.28 -11.37
N MET A 50 -13.13 6.19 -10.63
CA MET A 50 -12.27 5.01 -10.64
C MET A 50 -11.93 4.41 -12.01
N ALA A 51 -12.83 4.46 -12.97
CA ALA A 51 -12.57 3.96 -14.33
C ALA A 51 -12.06 5.04 -15.29
N GLY A 52 -11.96 6.29 -14.84
CA GLY A 52 -11.55 7.39 -15.72
C GLY A 52 -10.14 7.23 -16.27
N TRP A 53 -9.24 6.62 -15.54
CA TRP A 53 -7.88 6.33 -16.01
C TRP A 53 -7.85 5.15 -16.99
N LEU A 54 -8.72 4.14 -16.85
CA LEU A 54 -8.84 3.02 -17.80
C LEU A 54 -9.21 3.50 -19.20
N LEU A 55 -10.05 4.53 -19.29
CA LEU A 55 -10.43 5.15 -20.57
C LEU A 55 -9.30 5.97 -21.20
N ASN A 56 -8.24 6.28 -20.45
CA ASN A 56 -7.07 7.05 -20.88
C ASN A 56 -5.81 6.19 -20.96
N LEU A 57 -5.94 4.87 -21.03
CA LEU A 57 -4.81 4.00 -21.31
C LEU A 57 -4.11 4.46 -22.60
N PRO A 58 -2.77 4.47 -22.63
CA PRO A 58 -2.04 4.70 -23.84
C PRO A 58 -2.56 3.76 -24.95
N ALA A 59 -2.77 4.29 -26.15
CA ALA A 59 -3.16 3.46 -27.28
C ALA A 59 -2.13 2.33 -27.45
N GLY A 60 -2.60 1.07 -27.42
CA GLY A 60 -1.72 -0.09 -27.53
C GLY A 60 -1.14 -0.61 -26.21
N ALA A 61 -1.55 -0.08 -25.05
CA ALA A 61 -1.19 -0.71 -23.77
C ALA A 61 -1.72 -2.15 -23.72
N PRO A 62 -0.87 -3.14 -23.41
CA PRO A 62 -1.33 -4.53 -23.32
C PRO A 62 -2.33 -4.66 -22.17
N PRO A 63 -3.32 -5.57 -22.31
CA PRO A 63 -4.24 -5.86 -21.22
C PRO A 63 -3.49 -6.45 -20.02
N SER A 64 -3.99 -6.20 -18.82
CA SER A 64 -3.48 -6.84 -17.62
C SER A 64 -3.71 -8.35 -17.67
N VAL A 65 -2.72 -9.13 -17.24
CA VAL A 65 -2.80 -10.59 -17.15
C VAL A 65 -3.13 -10.98 -15.72
N ASP A 66 -4.12 -11.87 -15.52
CA ASP A 66 -4.43 -12.38 -14.18
C ASP A 66 -3.40 -13.44 -13.74
N LEU A 67 -2.61 -13.09 -12.72
CA LEU A 67 -1.62 -13.95 -12.10
C LEU A 67 -2.10 -14.57 -10.78
N THR A 68 -3.35 -14.36 -10.37
CA THR A 68 -3.88 -14.86 -9.09
C THR A 68 -3.75 -16.37 -8.92
N PRO A 69 -4.04 -17.22 -9.93
CA PRO A 69 -3.85 -18.66 -9.82
C PRO A 69 -2.36 -19.03 -9.61
N ARG A 70 -1.46 -18.36 -10.33
CA ARG A 70 -0.01 -18.58 -10.21
C ARG A 70 0.50 -18.12 -8.85
N PHE A 71 0.01 -16.99 -8.34
CA PHE A 71 0.31 -16.51 -6.99
C PHE A 71 -0.04 -17.58 -5.93
N HIS A 72 -1.24 -18.16 -5.97
CA HIS A 72 -1.64 -19.18 -5.00
C HIS A 72 -0.77 -20.43 -5.08
N ALA A 73 -0.39 -20.86 -6.28
CA ALA A 73 0.50 -22.01 -6.46
C ALA A 73 1.89 -21.76 -5.86
N LEU A 74 2.47 -20.57 -6.08
CA LEU A 74 3.75 -20.19 -5.48
C LEU A 74 3.66 -20.00 -3.96
N LEU A 75 2.56 -19.42 -3.48
CA LEU A 75 2.36 -19.23 -2.04
C LEU A 75 2.26 -20.56 -1.29
N ALA A 76 1.62 -21.58 -1.86
CA ALA A 76 1.59 -22.91 -1.29
C ALA A 76 3.02 -23.46 -1.14
N ARG A 77 3.83 -23.38 -2.20
CA ARG A 77 5.24 -23.81 -2.17
C ARG A 77 6.06 -23.05 -1.11
N VAL A 78 5.88 -21.74 -1.00
CA VAL A 78 6.54 -20.92 0.04
C VAL A 78 6.19 -21.41 1.45
N ARG A 79 4.92 -21.77 1.68
CA ARG A 79 4.43 -22.31 2.97
C ARG A 79 4.98 -23.69 3.26
N ASP A 80 5.22 -24.49 2.23
CA ASP A 80 5.86 -25.81 2.32
C ASP A 80 7.39 -25.70 2.46
N GLY A 81 7.94 -24.47 2.50
CA GLY A 81 9.38 -24.21 2.65
C GLY A 81 10.18 -24.32 1.36
N GLU A 82 9.52 -24.49 0.20
CA GLU A 82 10.19 -24.60 -1.08
C GLU A 82 10.70 -23.24 -1.60
N PRO A 83 11.85 -23.23 -2.29
CA PRO A 83 12.33 -22.00 -2.95
C PRO A 83 11.46 -21.68 -4.16
N VAL A 84 11.07 -20.39 -4.29
CA VAL A 84 10.28 -19.91 -5.43
C VAL A 84 10.99 -18.81 -6.22
N LEU A 85 12.01 -18.20 -5.64
CA LEU A 85 12.78 -17.15 -6.31
C LEU A 85 13.67 -17.75 -7.41
N PRO A 86 13.70 -17.14 -8.62
CA PRO A 86 14.60 -17.57 -9.67
C PRO A 86 16.06 -17.26 -9.34
N VAL A 87 17.01 -17.97 -9.97
CA VAL A 87 18.44 -17.82 -9.67
C VAL A 87 18.97 -16.39 -9.86
N GLU A 88 18.44 -15.63 -10.81
CA GLU A 88 18.82 -14.23 -11.00
C GLU A 88 18.39 -13.29 -9.88
N ALA A 89 17.48 -13.70 -8.98
CA ALA A 89 17.00 -12.86 -7.88
C ALA A 89 18.15 -12.27 -7.03
N TRP A 90 19.24 -13.04 -6.86
CA TRP A 90 20.41 -12.62 -6.07
C TRP A 90 21.33 -11.61 -6.77
N ARG A 91 21.05 -11.27 -8.03
CA ARG A 91 21.80 -10.28 -8.82
C ARG A 91 21.27 -8.87 -8.64
N HIS A 92 20.08 -8.72 -8.03
CA HIS A 92 19.36 -7.46 -7.95
C HIS A 92 19.42 -6.89 -6.53
N GLN A 93 19.36 -5.57 -6.45
CA GLN A 93 19.05 -4.87 -5.21
C GLN A 93 17.53 -4.67 -5.13
N TYR A 94 16.97 -4.88 -3.96
CA TYR A 94 15.55 -4.70 -3.69
C TYR A 94 15.36 -3.40 -2.93
N VAL A 95 14.66 -2.44 -3.53
CA VAL A 95 14.36 -1.16 -2.90
C VAL A 95 12.89 -1.14 -2.52
N LEU A 96 12.64 -1.18 -1.21
CA LEU A 96 11.31 -1.13 -0.65
C LEU A 96 10.90 0.31 -0.35
N VAL A 97 9.67 0.68 -0.72
CA VAL A 97 9.15 2.04 -0.60
C VAL A 97 7.88 2.01 0.24
N ARG A 98 7.92 2.69 1.39
CA ARG A 98 6.80 2.77 2.31
C ARG A 98 5.67 3.61 1.74
N GLY A 99 4.45 3.33 2.17
CA GLY A 99 3.29 4.18 1.91
C GLY A 99 3.14 5.29 2.94
N MET A 100 2.07 6.04 2.82
CA MET A 100 1.70 7.11 3.76
C MET A 100 1.63 6.59 5.20
N LEU A 101 2.08 7.39 6.16
CA LEU A 101 2.17 7.05 7.59
C LEU A 101 3.13 5.88 7.89
N GLY A 102 3.98 5.49 6.95
CA GLY A 102 4.89 4.37 7.13
C GLY A 102 5.91 4.60 8.24
N ASP A 103 6.32 5.85 8.49
CA ASP A 103 7.24 6.21 9.57
C ASP A 103 6.54 6.22 10.94
N GLU A 104 5.22 6.45 10.97
CA GLU A 104 4.42 6.53 12.19
C GLU A 104 3.88 5.16 12.66
N LEU A 105 3.95 4.14 11.81
CA LEU A 105 3.39 2.82 12.08
C LEU A 105 4.50 1.81 12.38
N PRO A 106 4.70 1.42 13.65
CA PRO A 106 5.74 0.46 14.01
C PRO A 106 5.60 -0.86 13.25
N GLY A 107 6.69 -1.34 12.67
CA GLY A 107 6.72 -2.60 11.93
C GLY A 107 6.24 -2.52 10.48
N TYR A 108 6.02 -1.31 9.96
CA TYR A 108 5.65 -1.13 8.56
C TYR A 108 6.74 -1.68 7.63
N LEU A 109 6.36 -2.57 6.71
CA LEU A 109 7.23 -3.38 5.83
C LEU A 109 8.29 -4.25 6.54
N LEU A 110 8.28 -4.34 7.86
CA LEU A 110 9.31 -5.10 8.59
C LEU A 110 9.34 -6.59 8.18
N ASP A 111 8.18 -7.25 8.16
CA ASP A 111 8.10 -8.65 7.74
C ASP A 111 8.48 -8.85 6.27
N ASN A 112 8.18 -7.85 5.41
CA ASN A 112 8.52 -7.85 3.98
C ASN A 112 10.05 -7.80 3.80
N VAL A 113 10.72 -6.84 4.46
CA VAL A 113 12.19 -6.68 4.46
C VAL A 113 12.84 -7.94 5.00
N GLN A 114 12.49 -8.36 6.21
CA GLN A 114 13.09 -9.52 6.86
C GLN A 114 12.92 -10.83 6.09
N ARG A 115 11.82 -10.98 5.35
CA ARG A 115 11.60 -12.16 4.52
C ARG A 115 12.59 -12.21 3.37
N LEU A 116 12.78 -11.12 2.66
CA LEU A 116 13.71 -11.04 1.54
C LEU A 116 15.17 -11.16 2.02
N GLU A 117 15.53 -10.51 3.13
CA GLU A 117 16.85 -10.63 3.76
C GLU A 117 17.16 -12.06 4.18
N ARG A 118 16.19 -12.78 4.78
CA ARG A 118 16.35 -14.22 5.13
C ARG A 118 16.57 -15.11 3.91
N ARG A 119 16.15 -14.67 2.72
CA ARG A 119 16.48 -15.33 1.45
C ARG A 119 17.88 -14.94 0.92
N GLY A 120 18.61 -14.08 1.63
CA GLY A 120 19.95 -13.62 1.25
C GLY A 120 19.94 -12.55 0.15
N LEU A 121 18.84 -11.83 -0.02
CA LEU A 121 18.73 -10.75 -1.00
C LEU A 121 19.29 -9.43 -0.44
N ASP A 122 19.85 -8.57 -1.31
CA ASP A 122 20.29 -7.21 -0.96
C ASP A 122 19.07 -6.28 -0.89
N VAL A 123 18.59 -6.02 0.32
CA VAL A 123 17.36 -5.25 0.57
C VAL A 123 17.70 -3.90 1.17
N ARG A 124 17.05 -2.85 0.68
CA ARG A 124 17.13 -1.50 1.24
C ARG A 124 15.74 -0.86 1.29
N GLU A 125 15.51 -0.07 2.30
CA GLU A 125 14.35 0.82 2.33
C GLU A 125 14.75 2.18 1.75
N ALA A 126 13.90 2.72 0.85
CA ALA A 126 14.12 4.06 0.32
C ALA A 126 13.90 5.10 1.42
N PRO A 127 14.79 6.11 1.55
CA PRO A 127 14.66 7.15 2.57
C PRO A 127 13.67 8.25 2.14
N VAL A 128 12.46 7.83 1.73
CA VAL A 128 11.39 8.75 1.36
C VAL A 128 10.71 9.31 2.62
N ASP A 129 10.22 10.54 2.54
CA ASP A 129 9.30 11.10 3.53
C ASP A 129 7.90 10.53 3.27
N THR A 130 7.42 9.67 4.15
CA THR A 130 6.12 8.99 3.94
C THR A 130 4.93 9.96 3.89
N GLU A 131 5.09 11.18 4.40
CA GLU A 131 4.10 12.26 4.36
C GLU A 131 4.42 13.33 3.33
N GLY A 132 5.61 13.26 2.73
CA GLY A 132 6.11 14.16 1.71
C GLY A 132 5.32 14.11 0.39
N LEU A 133 5.58 15.09 -0.47
CA LEU A 133 4.95 15.16 -1.78
C LEU A 133 5.50 14.10 -2.74
N LEU A 134 4.68 13.67 -3.68
CA LEU A 134 5.03 12.67 -4.69
C LEU A 134 6.33 13.01 -5.44
N LEU A 135 6.44 14.25 -5.91
CA LEU A 135 7.61 14.66 -6.72
C LEU A 135 8.89 14.74 -5.89
N ASP A 136 8.81 15.12 -4.62
CA ASP A 136 9.96 15.18 -3.73
C ASP A 136 10.49 13.75 -3.47
N ASN A 137 9.59 12.82 -3.18
CA ASN A 137 9.94 11.41 -2.99
C ASN A 137 10.42 10.74 -4.27
N VAL A 138 9.87 11.08 -5.41
CA VAL A 138 10.35 10.62 -6.72
C VAL A 138 11.78 11.09 -6.99
N ALA A 139 12.16 12.30 -6.55
CA ALA A 139 13.54 12.77 -6.63
C ALA A 139 14.47 11.94 -5.73
N VAL A 140 14.06 11.60 -4.52
CA VAL A 140 14.80 10.70 -3.62
C VAL A 140 14.98 9.31 -4.24
N LEU A 141 13.91 8.73 -4.80
CA LEU A 141 14.00 7.44 -5.50
C LEU A 141 14.91 7.50 -6.72
N ARG A 142 14.90 8.61 -7.47
CA ARG A 142 15.80 8.80 -8.59
C ARG A 142 17.26 8.70 -8.16
N GLU A 143 17.65 9.38 -7.10
CA GLU A 143 19.03 9.31 -6.58
C GLU A 143 19.39 7.88 -6.13
N ALA A 144 18.50 7.18 -5.42
CA ALA A 144 18.73 5.80 -5.02
C ALA A 144 18.94 4.86 -6.22
N LEU A 145 18.21 5.07 -7.32
CA LEU A 145 18.36 4.29 -8.55
C LEU A 145 19.66 4.64 -9.29
N LEU A 146 20.07 5.92 -9.28
CA LEU A 146 21.35 6.34 -9.87
C LEU A 146 22.54 5.77 -9.10
N ASP A 147 22.46 5.73 -7.78
CA ASP A 147 23.46 5.09 -6.94
C ASP A 147 23.60 3.60 -7.25
N ALA A 148 22.47 2.88 -7.34
CA ALA A 148 22.48 1.48 -7.73
C ALA A 148 23.13 1.26 -9.12
N ALA A 149 22.78 2.13 -10.08
CA ALA A 149 23.37 2.11 -11.42
C ALA A 149 24.89 2.37 -11.41
N HIS A 150 25.35 3.29 -10.58
CA HIS A 150 26.76 3.59 -10.41
C HIS A 150 27.57 2.34 -9.97
N PHE A 151 26.99 1.52 -9.12
CA PHE A 151 27.58 0.24 -8.68
C PHE A 151 27.27 -0.93 -9.62
N GLY A 152 26.72 -0.68 -10.81
CA GLY A 152 26.38 -1.71 -11.80
C GLY A 152 25.27 -2.67 -11.36
N ARG A 153 24.43 -2.26 -10.42
CA ARG A 153 23.30 -3.08 -9.91
C ARG A 153 22.03 -2.77 -10.65
N SER A 154 21.26 -3.79 -10.95
CA SER A 154 19.86 -3.63 -11.34
C SER A 154 18.96 -3.71 -10.12
N VAL A 155 17.82 -3.03 -10.17
CA VAL A 155 16.93 -2.84 -9.03
C VAL A 155 15.57 -3.49 -9.26
N VAL A 156 15.02 -4.13 -8.24
CA VAL A 156 13.60 -4.48 -8.12
C VAL A 156 12.96 -3.50 -7.14
N LEU A 157 12.01 -2.71 -7.64
CA LEU A 157 11.24 -1.79 -6.82
C LEU A 157 10.04 -2.52 -6.19
N VAL A 158 9.82 -2.35 -4.91
CA VAL A 158 8.66 -2.89 -4.19
C VAL A 158 8.02 -1.77 -3.40
N GLY A 159 6.85 -1.30 -3.82
CA GLY A 159 6.18 -0.18 -3.15
C GLY A 159 4.79 -0.55 -2.63
N HIS A 160 4.50 -0.18 -1.37
CA HIS A 160 3.18 -0.32 -0.79
C HIS A 160 2.42 1.01 -0.82
N SER A 161 1.14 0.97 -1.19
CA SER A 161 0.26 2.13 -1.16
C SER A 161 0.84 3.32 -1.94
N LYS A 162 1.00 4.51 -1.34
CA LYS A 162 1.66 5.69 -1.93
C LYS A 162 3.05 5.35 -2.47
N GLY A 163 3.85 4.54 -1.75
CA GLY A 163 5.17 4.12 -2.23
C GLY A 163 5.12 3.35 -3.55
N GLY A 164 4.07 2.56 -3.81
CA GLY A 164 3.85 1.94 -5.12
C GLY A 164 3.53 2.95 -6.22
N VAL A 165 2.83 4.03 -5.89
CA VAL A 165 2.60 5.15 -6.82
C VAL A 165 3.92 5.84 -7.14
N GLU A 166 4.78 6.06 -6.15
CA GLU A 166 6.11 6.66 -6.31
C GLU A 166 7.04 5.79 -7.18
N CYS A 167 7.01 4.46 -6.98
CA CYS A 167 7.73 3.50 -7.83
C CYS A 167 7.31 3.59 -9.31
N THR A 168 6.02 3.76 -9.57
CA THR A 168 5.55 3.92 -10.96
C THR A 168 5.86 5.30 -11.52
N ALA A 169 5.78 6.33 -10.70
CA ALA A 169 6.01 7.72 -11.09
C ALA A 169 7.47 8.00 -11.46
N VAL A 170 8.45 7.45 -10.73
CA VAL A 170 9.88 7.65 -11.05
C VAL A 170 10.21 7.12 -12.43
N LEU A 171 9.61 6.01 -12.86
CA LEU A 171 9.83 5.41 -14.19
C LEU A 171 9.06 6.11 -15.31
N ALA A 172 7.96 6.75 -14.99
CA ALA A 172 7.22 7.58 -15.93
C ALA A 172 7.94 8.91 -16.20
N LEU A 173 8.55 9.50 -15.14
CA LEU A 173 9.23 10.79 -15.21
C LEU A 173 10.67 10.70 -15.73
N TYR A 174 11.38 9.59 -15.45
CA TYR A 174 12.80 9.42 -15.76
C TYR A 174 13.02 8.18 -16.64
N PRO A 175 12.81 8.28 -17.97
CA PRO A 175 12.95 7.15 -18.89
C PRO A 175 14.34 6.50 -18.88
N GLU A 176 15.39 7.26 -18.56
CA GLU A 176 16.76 6.77 -18.47
C GLU A 176 16.98 5.75 -17.34
N LEU A 177 16.12 5.78 -16.31
CA LEU A 177 16.20 4.84 -15.18
C LEU A 177 15.59 3.47 -15.49
N ARG A 178 14.80 3.35 -16.57
CA ARG A 178 14.15 2.08 -16.94
C ARG A 178 15.14 0.95 -17.18
N ARG A 179 16.35 1.25 -17.67
CA ARG A 179 17.44 0.27 -17.86
C ARG A 179 18.03 -0.26 -16.55
N VAL A 180 17.85 0.48 -15.45
CA VAL A 180 18.33 0.09 -14.11
C VAL A 180 17.29 -0.78 -13.41
N VAL A 181 16.01 -0.57 -13.67
CA VAL A 181 14.93 -1.28 -13.01
C VAL A 181 14.59 -2.57 -13.75
N ARG A 182 14.83 -3.70 -13.08
CA ARG A 182 14.54 -5.05 -13.60
C ARG A 182 13.05 -5.38 -13.54
N ALA A 183 12.39 -4.98 -12.45
CA ALA A 183 10.97 -5.23 -12.24
C ALA A 183 10.38 -4.26 -11.19
N VAL A 184 9.05 -4.12 -11.21
CA VAL A 184 8.28 -3.37 -10.23
C VAL A 184 7.22 -4.26 -9.60
N VAL A 185 7.11 -4.21 -8.29
CA VAL A 185 6.03 -4.80 -7.51
C VAL A 185 5.26 -3.68 -6.82
N THR A 186 3.97 -3.57 -7.07
CA THR A 186 3.11 -2.64 -6.34
C THR A 186 2.17 -3.42 -5.44
N LEU A 187 2.19 -3.11 -4.15
CA LEU A 187 1.32 -3.68 -3.15
C LEU A 187 0.21 -2.68 -2.85
N GLN A 188 -1.01 -2.93 -3.31
CA GLN A 188 -2.20 -2.10 -3.02
C GLN A 188 -2.01 -0.61 -3.35
N ALA A 189 -1.25 -0.29 -4.39
CA ALA A 189 -0.97 1.09 -4.78
C ALA A 189 -2.19 1.74 -5.45
N PRO A 190 -2.61 2.93 -5.03
CA PRO A 190 -3.67 3.69 -5.70
C PRO A 190 -3.15 4.34 -7.00
N TYR A 191 -2.78 3.51 -7.98
CA TYR A 191 -2.26 3.99 -9.26
C TYR A 191 -3.27 4.91 -9.95
N GLY A 192 -4.53 4.51 -10.01
CA GLY A 192 -5.63 5.30 -10.57
C GLY A 192 -6.17 6.38 -9.63
N GLY A 193 -5.79 6.33 -8.36
CA GLY A 193 -6.28 7.20 -7.29
C GLY A 193 -6.92 6.44 -6.14
N SER A 194 -7.26 7.15 -5.08
CA SER A 194 -7.99 6.63 -3.92
C SER A 194 -9.30 7.37 -3.76
N PRO A 195 -10.44 6.67 -3.64
CA PRO A 195 -11.72 7.33 -3.38
C PRO A 195 -11.72 8.07 -2.04
N ILE A 196 -11.04 7.53 -1.03
CA ILE A 196 -10.87 8.21 0.27
C ILE A 196 -10.09 9.51 0.10
N ALA A 197 -8.94 9.47 -0.59
CA ALA A 197 -8.12 10.65 -0.83
C ALA A 197 -8.89 11.70 -1.65
N HIS A 198 -9.70 11.26 -2.60
CA HIS A 198 -10.52 12.14 -3.42
C HIS A 198 -11.61 12.83 -2.60
N ASP A 199 -12.38 12.09 -1.80
CA ASP A 199 -13.44 12.66 -0.96
C ASP A 199 -12.86 13.59 0.12
N LEU A 200 -11.74 13.24 0.72
CA LEU A 200 -11.04 14.08 1.69
C LEU A 200 -10.55 15.39 1.08
N SER A 201 -10.18 15.40 -0.19
CA SER A 201 -9.63 16.57 -0.87
C SER A 201 -10.71 17.48 -1.48
N THR A 202 -11.86 16.91 -1.84
CA THR A 202 -12.90 17.63 -2.61
C THR A 202 -14.09 18.07 -1.79
N THR A 203 -14.31 17.48 -0.61
CA THR A 203 -15.42 17.84 0.28
C THR A 203 -14.96 18.92 1.26
N PRO A 204 -15.52 20.15 1.26
CA PRO A 204 -15.04 21.27 2.07
C PRO A 204 -15.00 20.99 3.58
N GLU A 205 -15.98 20.24 4.07
CA GLU A 205 -16.06 19.83 5.48
C GLU A 205 -14.91 18.88 5.84
N MET A 206 -14.59 17.96 4.95
CA MET A 206 -13.50 17.01 5.13
C MET A 206 -12.14 17.69 5.00
N ARG A 207 -12.00 18.63 4.08
CA ARG A 207 -10.78 19.43 3.95
C ARG A 207 -10.47 20.18 5.23
N ARG A 208 -11.47 20.85 5.84
CA ARG A 208 -11.29 21.52 7.14
C ARG A 208 -10.91 20.56 8.26
N LEU A 209 -11.48 19.35 8.26
CA LEU A 209 -11.15 18.32 9.23
C LEU A 209 -9.71 17.85 9.11
N ILE A 210 -9.23 17.67 7.88
CA ILE A 210 -7.84 17.32 7.59
C ILE A 210 -6.90 18.45 8.01
N ASP A 211 -7.18 19.67 7.57
CA ASP A 211 -6.37 20.84 7.86
C ASP A 211 -6.29 21.11 9.37
N PHE A 212 -7.31 20.72 10.13
CA PHE A 212 -7.32 20.85 11.59
C PHE A 212 -6.69 19.65 12.32
N ALA A 213 -7.03 18.42 11.93
CA ALA A 213 -6.64 17.23 12.69
C ALA A 213 -5.26 16.67 12.25
N PHE A 214 -4.91 16.78 10.99
CA PHE A 214 -3.70 16.19 10.44
C PHE A 214 -2.42 17.03 10.57
N PRO A 215 -2.44 18.38 10.51
CA PRO A 215 -1.24 19.17 10.79
C PRO A 215 -0.73 19.04 12.22
N LEU A 216 -1.62 18.73 13.18
CA LEU A 216 -1.26 18.43 14.58
C LEU A 216 -0.64 17.04 14.76
N LEU A 217 -0.90 16.12 13.82
CA LEU A 217 -0.47 14.74 13.89
C LEU A 217 0.61 14.41 12.84
N PHE A 218 0.54 15.05 11.65
CA PHE A 218 1.34 14.72 10.48
C PHE A 218 1.59 15.99 9.66
N HIS A 219 2.76 16.57 9.77
CA HIS A 219 3.15 17.78 9.04
C HIS A 219 3.07 17.53 7.51
N GLY A 220 2.12 18.14 6.84
CA GLY A 220 2.03 18.14 5.37
C GLY A 220 1.10 17.11 4.72
N VAL A 221 0.51 16.20 5.47
CA VAL A 221 -0.35 15.10 4.97
C VAL A 221 -1.48 15.56 4.05
N SER A 222 -2.05 16.75 4.26
CA SER A 222 -3.16 17.25 3.44
C SER A 222 -2.82 17.33 1.95
N ARG A 223 -1.63 17.81 1.59
CA ARG A 223 -1.18 17.89 0.19
C ARG A 223 -0.84 16.51 -0.39
N SER A 224 -0.17 15.68 0.39
CA SER A 224 0.19 14.32 0.01
C SER A 224 -1.05 13.44 -0.23
N VAL A 225 -2.11 13.61 0.59
CA VAL A 225 -3.42 12.98 0.35
C VAL A 225 -4.06 13.49 -0.95
N GLU A 226 -4.02 14.81 -1.20
CA GLU A 226 -4.59 15.39 -2.42
C GLU A 226 -3.97 14.80 -3.69
N GLU A 227 -2.66 14.52 -3.68
CA GLU A 227 -1.95 13.92 -4.83
C GLU A 227 -2.44 12.51 -5.17
N LEU A 228 -3.05 11.80 -4.22
CA LEU A 228 -3.68 10.50 -4.43
C LEU A 228 -5.17 10.61 -4.85
N SER A 229 -5.71 11.82 -4.96
CA SER A 229 -7.08 12.02 -5.46
C SER A 229 -7.21 11.63 -6.93
N TYR A 230 -8.40 11.25 -7.37
CA TYR A 230 -8.67 10.93 -8.77
C TYR A 230 -8.24 12.05 -9.73
N THR A 231 -8.55 13.29 -9.39
CA THR A 231 -8.21 14.45 -10.23
C THR A 231 -6.70 14.56 -10.44
N LYS A 232 -5.91 14.48 -9.37
CA LYS A 232 -4.45 14.61 -9.44
C LYS A 232 -3.80 13.41 -10.13
N ARG A 233 -4.27 12.19 -9.81
CA ARG A 233 -3.74 10.98 -10.46
C ARG A 233 -4.03 10.96 -11.95
N MET A 234 -5.24 11.32 -12.36
CA MET A 234 -5.60 11.43 -13.78
C MET A 234 -4.76 12.47 -14.52
N GLU A 235 -4.55 13.64 -13.91
CA GLU A 235 -3.69 14.67 -14.46
C GLU A 235 -2.25 14.16 -14.66
N PHE A 236 -1.71 13.48 -13.63
CA PHE A 236 -0.35 12.91 -13.68
C PHE A 236 -0.24 11.84 -14.76
N ILE A 237 -1.12 10.83 -14.77
CA ILE A 237 -1.08 9.70 -15.70
C ILE A 237 -1.20 10.14 -17.16
N ARG A 238 -2.03 11.17 -17.45
CA ARG A 238 -2.15 11.71 -18.80
C ARG A 238 -0.87 12.37 -19.30
N ARG A 239 -0.13 13.05 -18.41
CA ARG A 239 1.12 13.73 -18.77
C ARG A 239 2.30 12.78 -18.79
N HIS A 240 2.27 11.77 -17.92
CA HIS A 240 3.37 10.86 -17.66
C HIS A 240 2.85 9.41 -17.61
N PRO A 241 2.52 8.82 -18.78
CA PRO A 241 2.03 7.45 -18.84
C PRO A 241 3.10 6.48 -18.36
N TYR A 242 2.67 5.45 -17.64
CA TYR A 242 3.56 4.40 -17.16
C TYR A 242 4.13 3.57 -18.32
N PRO A 243 5.44 3.28 -18.34
CA PRO A 243 6.05 2.43 -19.36
C PRO A 243 5.61 0.96 -19.18
N THR A 244 5.02 0.38 -20.22
CA THR A 244 4.50 -1.00 -20.18
C THR A 244 5.51 -2.08 -20.53
N ASP A 245 6.74 -1.68 -20.86
CA ASP A 245 7.87 -2.56 -21.20
C ASP A 245 8.62 -3.08 -19.96
N ILE A 246 8.40 -2.48 -18.79
CA ILE A 246 9.00 -2.93 -17.54
C ILE A 246 8.14 -4.04 -16.91
N PRO A 247 8.74 -5.21 -16.57
CA PRO A 247 8.04 -6.25 -15.84
C PRO A 247 7.43 -5.70 -14.56
N THR A 248 6.10 -5.72 -14.47
CA THR A 248 5.36 -5.18 -13.33
C THR A 248 4.34 -6.19 -12.85
N VAL A 249 4.27 -6.39 -11.54
CA VAL A 249 3.22 -7.17 -10.89
C VAL A 249 2.55 -6.30 -9.84
N ALA A 250 1.24 -6.19 -9.91
CA ALA A 250 0.44 -5.37 -9.03
C ALA A 250 -0.52 -6.22 -8.20
N LEU A 251 -0.60 -5.92 -6.90
CA LEU A 251 -1.54 -6.50 -5.96
C LEU A 251 -2.74 -5.58 -5.81
N ALA A 252 -3.92 -6.09 -6.10
CA ALA A 252 -5.20 -5.49 -5.79
C ALA A 252 -5.93 -6.32 -4.75
N THR A 253 -6.44 -5.70 -3.70
CA THR A 253 -7.13 -6.42 -2.63
C THR A 253 -8.49 -5.83 -2.32
N SER A 254 -9.32 -6.64 -1.67
CA SER A 254 -10.61 -6.18 -1.16
C SER A 254 -11.00 -6.97 0.07
N ARG A 255 -11.70 -6.32 0.97
CA ARG A 255 -12.29 -6.95 2.15
C ARG A 255 -13.43 -6.11 2.70
N LEU A 256 -14.50 -6.77 3.12
CA LEU A 256 -15.55 -6.16 3.94
C LEU A 256 -15.74 -7.04 5.17
N SER A 257 -15.07 -6.70 6.26
CA SER A 257 -15.07 -7.52 7.47
C SER A 257 -15.04 -6.68 8.73
N ARG A 258 -15.95 -6.98 9.67
CA ARG A 258 -15.97 -6.36 11.01
C ARG A 258 -14.70 -6.60 11.82
N LEU A 259 -13.88 -7.57 11.43
CA LEU A 259 -12.61 -7.89 12.05
C LEU A 259 -11.45 -7.04 11.50
N SER A 260 -11.67 -6.32 10.40
CA SER A 260 -10.68 -5.40 9.84
C SER A 260 -10.59 -4.12 10.67
N SER A 261 -9.39 -3.62 10.90
CA SER A 261 -9.14 -2.30 11.49
C SER A 261 -9.72 -1.17 10.61
N LEU A 262 -9.88 -1.43 9.31
CA LEU A 262 -10.41 -0.49 8.30
C LEU A 262 -11.89 -0.69 8.00
N TYR A 263 -12.62 -1.50 8.79
CA TYR A 263 -14.03 -1.84 8.52
C TYR A 263 -14.92 -0.63 8.24
N ALA A 264 -14.75 0.45 9.00
CA ALA A 264 -15.59 1.65 8.82
C ALA A 264 -15.33 2.33 7.47
N LEU A 265 -14.07 2.31 6.97
CA LEU A 265 -13.72 2.80 5.64
C LEU A 265 -14.21 1.85 4.54
N GLN A 266 -14.05 0.55 4.75
CA GLN A 266 -14.59 -0.47 3.83
C GLN A 266 -16.09 -0.29 3.64
N ARG A 267 -16.85 -0.14 4.74
CA ARG A 267 -18.29 0.14 4.68
C ARG A 267 -18.61 1.45 3.96
N TYR A 268 -17.87 2.50 4.28
CA TYR A 268 -18.06 3.79 3.62
C TYR A 268 -17.89 3.67 2.11
N LEU A 269 -16.85 2.98 1.65
CA LEU A 269 -16.59 2.78 0.22
C LEU A 269 -17.64 1.89 -0.44
N ASP A 270 -18.06 0.81 0.21
CA ASP A 270 -19.10 -0.07 -0.27
C ASP A 270 -20.44 0.66 -0.44
N GLU A 271 -20.86 1.41 0.58
CA GLU A 271 -22.13 2.17 0.56
C GLU A 271 -22.10 3.32 -0.47
N ARG A 272 -20.97 4.00 -0.62
CA ARG A 272 -20.84 5.20 -1.45
C ARG A 272 -20.52 4.89 -2.91
N TYR A 273 -19.60 3.96 -3.15
CA TYR A 273 -19.06 3.67 -4.48
C TYR A 273 -19.51 2.34 -5.05
N GLN A 274 -19.98 1.41 -4.21
CA GLN A 274 -20.44 0.08 -4.60
C GLN A 274 -19.36 -0.74 -5.33
N TYR A 275 -18.11 -0.58 -4.94
CA TYR A 275 -16.96 -1.30 -5.46
C TYR A 275 -16.19 -2.04 -4.37
N ALA A 276 -15.68 -3.22 -4.74
CA ALA A 276 -14.79 -3.97 -3.88
C ALA A 276 -13.51 -3.16 -3.58
N SER A 277 -13.22 -2.95 -2.30
CA SER A 277 -12.08 -2.18 -1.84
C SER A 277 -11.42 -2.83 -0.62
N ASP A 278 -10.18 -2.47 -0.38
CA ASP A 278 -9.44 -2.85 0.82
C ASP A 278 -9.64 -1.88 2.01
N GLY A 279 -10.46 -0.85 1.81
CA GLY A 279 -10.74 0.22 2.76
C GLY A 279 -10.06 1.55 2.43
N MET A 280 -9.11 1.57 1.50
CA MET A 280 -8.41 2.77 1.03
C MET A 280 -8.41 2.89 -0.49
N VAL A 281 -8.28 1.75 -1.18
CA VAL A 281 -8.13 1.65 -2.63
C VAL A 281 -9.14 0.63 -3.15
N THR A 282 -9.74 0.89 -4.31
CA THR A 282 -10.54 -0.13 -4.98
C THR A 282 -9.66 -1.06 -5.80
N ALA A 283 -10.14 -2.26 -6.07
CA ALA A 283 -9.39 -3.22 -6.89
C ALA A 283 -9.05 -2.68 -8.29
N LEU A 284 -9.94 -1.82 -8.84
CA LEU A 284 -9.71 -1.18 -10.14
C LEU A 284 -8.63 -0.09 -10.09
N ASP A 285 -8.59 0.68 -8.99
CA ASP A 285 -7.62 1.76 -8.86
C ASP A 285 -6.20 1.27 -8.59
N ALA A 286 -6.05 0.04 -8.13
CA ALA A 286 -4.74 -0.61 -7.95
C ALA A 286 -4.18 -1.21 -9.24
N GLU A 287 -4.93 -1.23 -10.33
CA GLU A 287 -4.45 -1.76 -11.61
C GLU A 287 -3.41 -0.83 -12.26
N VAL A 288 -2.29 -1.41 -12.66
CA VAL A 288 -1.24 -0.72 -13.42
C VAL A 288 -1.29 -1.21 -14.88
N PRO A 289 -1.28 -0.32 -15.89
CA PRO A 289 -1.35 -0.72 -17.29
C PRO A 289 -0.24 -1.70 -17.66
N GLY A 290 -0.60 -2.82 -18.30
CA GLY A 290 0.34 -3.86 -18.75
C GLY A 290 0.93 -4.73 -17.64
N ALA A 291 0.52 -4.53 -16.38
CA ALA A 291 0.99 -5.34 -15.26
C ALA A 291 0.34 -6.73 -15.22
N GLY A 292 1.07 -7.70 -14.66
CA GLY A 292 0.44 -8.90 -14.12
C GLY A 292 -0.31 -8.56 -12.84
N MET A 293 -1.58 -8.96 -12.75
CA MET A 293 -2.45 -8.62 -11.63
C MET A 293 -2.66 -9.81 -10.70
N VAL A 294 -2.44 -9.60 -9.41
CA VAL A 294 -2.85 -10.52 -8.35
C VAL A 294 -4.03 -9.89 -7.61
N ARG A 295 -5.16 -10.61 -7.53
CA ARG A 295 -6.40 -10.12 -6.90
C ARG A 295 -6.79 -11.00 -5.73
N LEU A 296 -6.83 -10.43 -4.52
CA LEU A 296 -7.17 -11.14 -3.29
C LEU A 296 -8.39 -10.49 -2.62
N SER A 297 -9.41 -11.31 -2.33
CA SER A 297 -10.72 -10.82 -1.87
C SER A 297 -10.90 -10.78 -0.35
N ASP A 298 -9.90 -11.16 0.44
CA ASP A 298 -10.02 -11.28 1.90
C ASP A 298 -8.84 -10.62 2.64
N MET A 299 -8.36 -9.52 2.10
CA MET A 299 -7.22 -8.75 2.63
C MET A 299 -7.54 -7.26 2.65
N ASP A 300 -7.26 -6.58 3.77
CA ASP A 300 -7.40 -5.13 3.87
C ASP A 300 -6.09 -4.39 3.51
N HIS A 301 -6.17 -3.06 3.42
CA HIS A 301 -5.06 -2.22 2.94
C HIS A 301 -3.80 -2.29 3.81
N ALA A 302 -3.94 -2.53 5.08
CA ALA A 302 -2.78 -2.57 5.99
C ALA A 302 -2.05 -3.92 5.94
N GLU A 303 -2.75 -5.00 5.58
CA GLU A 303 -2.26 -6.37 5.75
C GLU A 303 -1.13 -6.77 4.78
N ALA A 304 -0.86 -5.98 3.72
CA ALA A 304 0.29 -6.22 2.84
C ALA A 304 1.61 -5.69 3.42
N ALA A 305 1.53 -4.71 4.33
CA ALA A 305 2.71 -4.04 4.89
C ALA A 305 2.85 -4.22 6.41
N LEU A 306 1.76 -4.53 7.10
CA LEU A 306 1.71 -4.67 8.54
C LEU A 306 1.18 -6.05 8.90
N ARG A 307 1.83 -6.70 9.83
CA ARG A 307 1.37 -7.98 10.35
C ARG A 307 0.05 -7.77 11.10
N ALA A 308 -1.02 -8.37 10.60
CA ALA A 308 -2.28 -8.46 11.33
C ALA A 308 -2.10 -9.30 12.60
N PHE A 309 -3.01 -9.11 13.57
CA PHE A 309 -3.05 -9.99 14.73
C PHE A 309 -3.13 -11.46 14.28
N PRO A 310 -2.43 -12.39 14.96
CA PRO A 310 -2.44 -13.80 14.59
C PRO A 310 -3.87 -14.33 14.45
N GLY A 311 -4.16 -14.95 13.31
CA GLY A 311 -5.48 -15.54 13.01
C GLY A 311 -6.45 -14.63 12.24
N PHE A 312 -6.12 -13.36 12.00
CA PHE A 312 -7.02 -12.45 11.25
C PHE A 312 -6.65 -12.29 9.77
N SER A 313 -5.40 -12.51 9.38
CA SER A 313 -4.99 -12.52 7.98
C SER A 313 -4.60 -13.91 7.51
N ARG A 314 -4.98 -14.23 6.26
CA ARG A 314 -4.54 -15.46 5.59
C ARG A 314 -3.13 -15.32 5.02
N TYR A 315 -2.64 -14.11 4.87
CA TYR A 315 -1.39 -13.82 4.19
C TYR A 315 -0.39 -13.21 5.16
N HIS A 316 0.79 -13.79 5.21
CA HIS A 316 1.92 -13.17 5.90
C HIS A 316 2.57 -12.16 4.96
N PRO A 317 2.81 -10.89 5.37
CA PRO A 317 3.34 -9.85 4.48
C PRO A 317 4.63 -10.26 3.77
N GLY A 318 5.54 -10.92 4.49
CA GLY A 318 6.79 -11.40 3.92
C GLY A 318 6.60 -12.49 2.86
N ASP A 319 5.74 -13.49 3.12
CA ASP A 319 5.47 -14.57 2.15
C ASP A 319 4.81 -14.02 0.88
N LEU A 320 3.87 -13.08 1.07
CA LEU A 320 3.22 -12.38 -0.01
C LEU A 320 4.25 -11.65 -0.88
N THR A 321 5.15 -10.89 -0.27
CA THR A 321 6.17 -10.13 -0.99
C THR A 321 7.15 -11.03 -1.72
N GLU A 322 7.60 -12.14 -1.12
CA GLU A 322 8.46 -13.12 -1.79
C GLU A 322 7.79 -13.66 -3.06
N VAL A 323 6.51 -14.02 -2.97
CA VAL A 323 5.76 -14.54 -4.13
C VAL A 323 5.57 -13.46 -5.21
N MET A 324 5.22 -12.23 -4.82
CA MET A 324 5.07 -11.11 -5.76
C MET A 324 6.37 -10.81 -6.51
N VAL A 325 7.50 -10.84 -5.80
CA VAL A 325 8.85 -10.69 -6.38
C VAL A 325 9.15 -11.85 -7.34
N ALA A 326 8.85 -13.09 -6.94
CA ALA A 326 9.06 -14.26 -7.81
C ALA A 326 8.29 -14.11 -9.13
N LEU A 327 7.01 -13.71 -9.05
CA LEU A 327 6.18 -13.46 -10.25
C LEU A 327 6.74 -12.34 -11.14
N ALA A 328 7.27 -11.27 -10.53
CA ALA A 328 7.81 -10.13 -11.28
C ALA A 328 9.14 -10.47 -12.01
N LEU A 329 9.84 -11.49 -11.54
CA LEU A 329 11.10 -11.97 -12.12
C LEU A 329 10.91 -13.17 -13.04
N GLU A 330 9.71 -13.77 -13.13
CA GLU A 330 9.45 -14.85 -14.12
C GLU A 330 9.71 -14.33 -15.55
N PRO A 331 10.28 -15.16 -16.42
CA PRO A 331 10.42 -14.82 -17.84
C PRO A 331 9.03 -14.55 -18.46
N ARG A 332 8.91 -13.46 -19.20
CA ARG A 332 7.70 -13.15 -20.00
C ARG A 332 7.76 -13.78 -21.36
#